data_72ee16d14e853163222709e93c4a5733
#
_entry.id   72ee16d14e853163222709e93c4a5733
#
_cell.length_a   1.000
_cell.length_b   1.000
_cell.length_c   1.000
_cell.angle_alpha   90.00
_cell.angle_beta   90.00
_cell.angle_gamma   90.00
#
_symmetry.space_group_name_H-M   'P 1'
#
loop_
_entity.id
_entity.type
_entity.pdbx_description
1 polymer ?
#
loop_
_entity_poly.entity_id
_entity_poly.type
_entity_poly.pdbx_seq_one_letter_code
_entity_poly.pdbx_strand_id
1 'polypeptide(L)'
;VVQRYVADPALLEGKKFDLRLYVLLTRPPGDLRAPDCVRAYLCREGLVRVCASEYAPPREEAAPRLCAHLTNYSLNKSAGGFELAEGADEGSKRSLSSVLELVAGSAGGAERVFHEIAELASAVAGATCHSIAAAELLAPWPHSTDVDSCFQVLGMDVLLDSRLKPWLLELNAHPSLAVDAVVPLAEGVEGIPPGGTRPCRCKEMLTKLHYHLPSPVDMLVKRRVLSGALEIVRRERRGLEALGGEHGGRAFVPVLTP
;
A
#
# COMPACT_ATOMS: atom_id res chain seq x y z
N VAL A 1 -10.88 17.88 -1.37
CA VAL A 1 -11.71 16.83 -1.99
C VAL A 1 -12.81 16.46 -1.02
N VAL A 2 -14.05 16.31 -1.51
CA VAL A 2 -15.20 15.80 -0.74
C VAL A 2 -15.60 14.47 -1.34
N GLN A 3 -15.71 13.44 -0.52
CA GLN A 3 -16.06 12.08 -0.94
C GLN A 3 -17.24 11.58 -0.14
N ARG A 4 -18.10 10.75 -0.77
CA ARG A 4 -19.18 10.06 -0.07
C ARG A 4 -18.59 9.04 0.89
N TYR A 5 -18.97 9.11 2.15
CA TYR A 5 -18.52 8.16 3.16
C TYR A 5 -19.18 6.78 2.94
N VAL A 6 -18.37 5.72 3.02
CA VAL A 6 -18.87 4.33 3.02
C VAL A 6 -19.25 3.98 4.45
N ALA A 7 -20.56 3.96 4.72
CA ALA A 7 -21.11 3.82 6.06
C ALA A 7 -21.14 2.36 6.57
N ASP A 8 -21.03 1.39 5.67
CA ASP A 8 -21.04 -0.04 5.95
C ASP A 8 -19.72 -0.71 5.47
N PRO A 9 -18.56 -0.33 6.05
CA PRO A 9 -17.29 -0.96 5.69
C PRO A 9 -17.24 -2.41 6.17
N ALA A 10 -16.42 -3.23 5.50
CA ALA A 10 -15.99 -4.50 6.09
C ALA A 10 -15.24 -4.24 7.39
N LEU A 11 -15.44 -5.10 8.37
CA LEU A 11 -14.83 -4.98 9.69
C LEU A 11 -13.94 -6.19 9.97
N LEU A 12 -12.84 -5.91 10.64
CA LEU A 12 -11.95 -6.91 11.20
C LEU A 12 -12.01 -6.80 12.73
N GLU A 13 -12.53 -7.81 13.39
CA GLU A 13 -12.69 -7.82 14.86
C GLU A 13 -13.48 -6.59 15.37
N GLY A 14 -14.53 -6.17 14.64
CA GLY A 14 -15.33 -4.99 14.97
C GLY A 14 -14.69 -3.64 14.62
N LYS A 15 -13.48 -3.63 14.09
CA LYS A 15 -12.72 -2.42 13.72
C LYS A 15 -12.72 -2.21 12.21
N LYS A 16 -12.81 -0.95 11.78
CA LYS A 16 -12.64 -0.58 10.38
C LYS A 16 -11.18 -0.75 9.97
N PHE A 17 -10.95 -1.16 8.73
CA PHE A 17 -9.62 -1.28 8.16
C PHE A 17 -9.60 -0.78 6.71
N ASP A 18 -8.43 -0.53 6.19
CA ASP A 18 -8.17 -0.31 4.78
C ASP A 18 -6.95 -1.11 4.30
N LEU A 19 -6.81 -1.14 2.98
CA LEU A 19 -5.75 -1.85 2.30
C LEU A 19 -4.78 -0.84 1.69
N ARG A 20 -3.49 -0.89 2.05
CA ARG A 20 -2.39 -0.23 1.37
C ARG A 20 -1.77 -1.20 0.38
N LEU A 21 -2.12 -1.04 -0.87
CA LEU A 21 -1.64 -1.85 -1.99
C LEU A 21 -0.51 -1.13 -2.72
N TYR A 22 0.26 -1.89 -3.50
CA TYR A 22 1.37 -1.34 -4.27
C TYR A 22 1.19 -1.65 -5.75
N VAL A 23 1.17 -0.62 -6.56
CA VAL A 23 1.09 -0.71 -8.02
C VAL A 23 2.42 -0.25 -8.60
N LEU A 24 3.06 -1.10 -9.40
CA LEU A 24 4.24 -0.77 -10.16
C LEU A 24 3.80 -0.28 -11.54
N LEU A 25 4.17 0.92 -11.90
CA LEU A 25 4.13 1.41 -13.27
C LEU A 25 5.51 1.28 -13.88
N THR A 26 5.59 0.75 -15.08
CA THR A 26 6.85 0.66 -15.84
C THR A 26 6.67 1.22 -17.22
N ARG A 27 7.77 1.70 -17.78
CA ARG A 27 7.88 2.10 -19.15
C ARG A 27 9.09 1.37 -19.73
N PRO A 28 8.87 0.26 -20.43
CA PRO A 28 9.97 -0.48 -21.06
C PRO A 28 10.64 0.35 -22.16
N PRO A 29 11.88 0.02 -22.52
CA PRO A 29 12.57 0.67 -23.64
C PRO A 29 11.77 0.54 -24.94
N GLY A 30 11.65 1.62 -25.70
CA GLY A 30 10.91 1.62 -26.97
C GLY A 30 10.43 3.01 -27.39
N ASP A 31 9.42 3.06 -28.25
CA ASP A 31 8.84 4.33 -28.69
C ASP A 31 8.09 4.99 -27.54
N LEU A 32 8.73 6.00 -26.98
CA LEU A 32 8.24 6.77 -25.84
C LEU A 32 6.98 7.61 -26.15
N ARG A 33 6.58 7.70 -27.40
CA ARG A 33 5.43 8.50 -27.87
C ARG A 33 4.14 7.69 -27.96
N ALA A 34 4.24 6.37 -27.89
CA ALA A 34 3.05 5.52 -27.90
C ALA A 34 2.31 5.64 -26.56
N PRO A 35 1.02 5.98 -26.55
CA PRO A 35 0.23 6.03 -25.32
C PRO A 35 0.18 4.68 -24.60
N ASP A 36 0.40 3.60 -25.33
CA ASP A 36 0.36 2.21 -24.83
C ASP A 36 1.71 1.73 -24.27
N CYS A 37 2.70 2.63 -24.09
CA CYS A 37 4.03 2.25 -23.61
C CYS A 37 4.10 2.01 -22.09
N VAL A 38 3.06 2.36 -21.33
CA VAL A 38 3.03 2.18 -19.87
C VAL A 38 2.38 0.86 -19.53
N ARG A 39 3.07 0.05 -18.70
CA ARG A 39 2.55 -1.18 -18.12
C ARG A 39 2.30 -0.98 -16.64
N ALA A 40 1.31 -1.66 -16.10
CA ALA A 40 1.01 -1.62 -14.69
C ALA A 40 0.87 -3.04 -14.10
N TYR A 41 1.39 -3.19 -12.90
CA TYR A 41 1.40 -4.46 -12.17
C TYR A 41 0.97 -4.22 -10.72
N LEU A 42 0.00 -5.00 -10.25
CA LEU A 42 -0.44 -4.98 -8.85
C LEU A 42 0.36 -6.01 -8.04
N CYS A 43 0.95 -5.60 -6.92
CA CYS A 43 1.56 -6.54 -5.99
C CYS A 43 0.48 -7.44 -5.36
N ARG A 44 0.73 -8.75 -5.31
CA ARG A 44 -0.18 -9.71 -4.65
C ARG A 44 -0.20 -9.57 -3.14
N GLU A 45 0.73 -8.81 -2.59
CA GLU A 45 0.79 -8.55 -1.15
C GLU A 45 0.69 -7.06 -0.86
N GLY A 46 0.16 -6.74 0.31
CA GLY A 46 -0.05 -5.38 0.78
C GLY A 46 -0.13 -5.31 2.30
N LEU A 47 -0.34 -4.12 2.81
CA LEU A 47 -0.57 -3.89 4.22
C LEU A 47 -2.06 -3.65 4.46
N VAL A 48 -2.58 -4.22 5.53
CA VAL A 48 -3.90 -3.87 6.09
C VAL A 48 -3.67 -3.00 7.31
N ARG A 49 -4.33 -1.84 7.35
CA ARG A 49 -4.23 -0.89 8.46
C ARG A 49 -5.55 -0.92 9.22
N VAL A 50 -5.52 -1.35 10.47
CA VAL A 50 -6.70 -1.51 11.32
C VAL A 50 -6.83 -0.31 12.24
N CYS A 51 -8.02 0.25 12.36
CA CYS A 51 -8.34 1.31 13.31
C CYS A 51 -8.06 0.85 14.75
N ALA A 52 -7.59 1.76 15.58
CA ALA A 52 -7.33 1.47 16.99
C ALA A 52 -8.60 1.31 17.84
N SER A 53 -9.73 1.85 17.37
CA SER A 53 -11.02 1.80 18.08
C SER A 53 -12.07 1.04 17.27
N GLU A 54 -13.03 0.44 17.96
CA GLU A 54 -14.19 -0.20 17.34
C GLU A 54 -14.97 0.77 16.48
N TYR A 55 -15.46 0.27 15.34
CA TYR A 55 -16.26 1.03 14.42
C TYR A 55 -17.68 1.27 14.98
N ALA A 56 -18.14 2.48 14.85
CA ALA A 56 -19.54 2.82 15.01
C ALA A 56 -19.98 3.71 13.84
N PRO A 57 -21.18 3.51 13.26
CA PRO A 57 -21.65 4.37 12.18
C PRO A 57 -21.61 5.84 12.60
N PRO A 58 -21.23 6.77 11.70
CA PRO A 58 -21.21 8.19 12.02
C PRO A 58 -22.61 8.67 12.38
N ARG A 59 -22.72 9.48 13.45
CA ARG A 59 -23.95 10.13 13.88
C ARG A 59 -23.77 11.63 13.76
N GLU A 60 -24.81 12.34 13.30
CA GLU A 60 -24.76 13.78 13.07
C GLU A 60 -24.45 14.59 14.35
N GLU A 61 -24.86 14.09 15.52
CA GLU A 61 -24.75 14.78 16.81
C GLU A 61 -23.49 14.46 17.61
N ALA A 62 -22.65 13.51 17.16
CA ALA A 62 -21.47 13.07 17.92
C ALA A 62 -20.18 13.54 17.24
N ALA A 63 -19.26 14.09 18.02
CA ALA A 63 -17.89 14.34 17.55
C ALA A 63 -17.26 13.04 17.02
N PRO A 64 -16.70 13.02 15.80
CA PRO A 64 -16.18 11.81 15.21
C PRO A 64 -15.00 11.28 16.03
N ARG A 65 -15.07 9.99 16.41
CA ARG A 65 -13.93 9.27 16.98
C ARG A 65 -12.95 8.94 15.87
N LEU A 66 -11.99 9.80 15.59
CA LEU A 66 -11.09 9.70 14.45
C LEU A 66 -10.44 8.32 14.31
N CYS A 67 -9.99 7.72 15.42
CA CYS A 67 -9.38 6.40 15.44
C CYS A 67 -10.35 5.21 15.21
N ALA A 68 -11.65 5.46 15.07
CA ALA A 68 -12.64 4.48 14.65
C ALA A 68 -12.99 4.58 13.15
N HIS A 69 -12.62 5.70 12.50
CA HIS A 69 -13.00 6.00 11.12
C HIS A 69 -11.81 6.16 10.17
N LEU A 70 -10.68 6.69 10.65
CA LEU A 70 -9.47 6.93 9.87
C LEU A 70 -8.41 5.89 10.20
N THR A 71 -7.96 5.20 9.19
CA THR A 71 -6.98 4.09 9.28
C THR A 71 -5.53 4.55 9.24
N ASN A 72 -5.28 5.87 9.06
CA ASN A 72 -3.93 6.44 8.98
C ASN A 72 -3.06 6.00 10.17
N TYR A 73 -1.93 5.38 9.86
CA TYR A 73 -0.97 4.91 10.86
C TYR A 73 -0.53 6.02 11.83
N SER A 74 -0.23 7.22 11.29
CA SER A 74 0.21 8.37 12.09
C SER A 74 -0.80 8.80 13.15
N LEU A 75 -2.09 8.62 12.88
CA LEU A 75 -3.18 8.94 13.79
C LEU A 75 -3.36 7.84 14.84
N ASN A 76 -3.41 6.58 14.39
CA ASN A 76 -3.72 5.44 15.24
C ASN A 76 -2.57 5.04 16.18
N LYS A 77 -1.31 5.22 15.80
CA LYS A 77 -0.14 4.83 16.60
C LYS A 77 -0.05 5.48 17.99
N SER A 78 -0.77 6.57 18.21
CA SER A 78 -0.83 7.27 19.52
C SER A 78 -2.12 6.97 20.28
N ALA A 79 -3.01 6.15 19.76
CA ALA A 79 -4.26 5.76 20.40
C ALA A 79 -4.04 4.56 21.33
N GLY A 80 -4.75 4.54 22.46
CA GLY A 80 -4.59 3.49 23.49
C GLY A 80 -4.98 2.07 23.06
N GLY A 81 -5.63 1.91 21.89
CA GLY A 81 -5.95 0.60 21.29
C GLY A 81 -5.04 0.22 20.12
N PHE A 82 -3.93 0.92 19.92
CA PHE A 82 -2.95 0.58 18.89
C PHE A 82 -2.02 -0.54 19.38
N GLU A 83 -1.90 -1.60 18.60
CA GLU A 83 -1.08 -2.76 18.89
C GLU A 83 0.01 -2.91 17.84
N LEU A 84 1.28 -3.00 18.30
CA LEU A 84 2.39 -3.34 17.44
C LEU A 84 2.32 -4.84 17.11
N ALA A 85 2.46 -5.17 15.83
CA ALA A 85 2.50 -6.55 15.37
C ALA A 85 3.83 -7.22 15.74
N GLU A 86 3.77 -8.39 16.33
CA GLU A 86 4.92 -9.29 16.48
C GLU A 86 5.07 -10.20 15.25
N GLY A 87 3.99 -10.41 14.50
CA GLY A 87 3.91 -11.19 13.27
C GLY A 87 3.26 -10.45 12.10
N ALA A 88 2.90 -11.18 11.05
CA ALA A 88 2.26 -10.63 9.86
C ALA A 88 0.71 -10.59 9.95
N ASP A 89 0.13 -11.30 10.91
CA ASP A 89 -1.29 -11.65 10.96
C ASP A 89 -2.02 -11.05 12.16
N GLU A 90 -1.35 -10.23 12.95
CA GLU A 90 -1.85 -9.66 14.19
C GLU A 90 -1.55 -8.17 14.34
N GLY A 91 -2.09 -7.55 15.39
CA GLY A 91 -1.91 -6.13 15.68
C GLY A 91 -2.68 -5.21 14.74
N SER A 92 -2.34 -3.93 14.82
CA SER A 92 -2.99 -2.88 14.03
C SER A 92 -2.50 -2.79 12.59
N LYS A 93 -1.49 -3.58 12.21
CA LYS A 93 -1.00 -3.69 10.85
C LYS A 93 -0.77 -5.16 10.51
N ARG A 94 -1.43 -5.64 9.45
CA ARG A 94 -1.41 -7.06 9.06
C ARG A 94 -1.09 -7.21 7.57
N SER A 95 -0.78 -8.43 7.12
CA SER A 95 -0.59 -8.74 5.70
C SER A 95 -1.94 -8.80 4.97
N LEU A 96 -1.94 -8.47 3.68
CA LEU A 96 -3.14 -8.53 2.85
C LEU A 96 -3.67 -9.95 2.76
N SER A 97 -2.79 -10.91 2.49
CA SER A 97 -3.17 -12.31 2.30
C SER A 97 -3.90 -12.88 3.51
N SER A 98 -3.38 -12.65 4.73
CA SER A 98 -4.01 -13.16 5.95
C SER A 98 -5.40 -12.56 6.18
N VAL A 99 -5.56 -11.25 5.95
CA VAL A 99 -6.84 -10.58 6.19
C VAL A 99 -7.87 -10.94 5.13
N LEU A 100 -7.48 -11.03 3.84
CA LEU A 100 -8.43 -11.42 2.80
C LEU A 100 -8.99 -12.83 3.02
N GLU A 101 -8.17 -13.80 3.43
CA GLU A 101 -8.66 -15.14 3.75
C GLU A 101 -9.64 -15.13 4.93
N LEU A 102 -9.34 -14.31 5.95
CA LEU A 102 -10.18 -14.20 7.13
C LEU A 102 -11.54 -13.56 6.83
N VAL A 103 -11.56 -12.40 6.12
CA VAL A 103 -12.82 -11.69 5.84
C VAL A 103 -13.65 -12.34 4.73
N ALA A 104 -13.02 -13.03 3.80
CA ALA A 104 -13.73 -13.76 2.72
C ALA A 104 -14.10 -15.19 3.11
N GLY A 105 -13.65 -15.68 4.27
CA GLY A 105 -13.99 -16.99 4.83
C GLY A 105 -13.40 -18.19 4.08
N SER A 106 -12.63 -17.98 3.03
CA SER A 106 -11.94 -19.04 2.27
C SER A 106 -10.89 -18.46 1.32
N ALA A 107 -9.91 -19.28 0.94
CA ALA A 107 -8.90 -18.91 -0.06
C ALA A 107 -9.52 -18.55 -1.42
N GLY A 108 -10.56 -19.28 -1.86
CA GLY A 108 -11.28 -18.95 -3.10
C GLY A 108 -12.08 -17.65 -3.01
N GLY A 109 -12.59 -17.30 -1.83
CA GLY A 109 -13.20 -16.01 -1.55
C GLY A 109 -12.17 -14.89 -1.60
N ALA A 110 -11.01 -15.08 -0.99
CA ALA A 110 -9.90 -14.13 -1.01
C ALA A 110 -9.42 -13.84 -2.44
N GLU A 111 -9.28 -14.86 -3.28
CA GLU A 111 -8.85 -14.68 -4.68
C GLU A 111 -9.90 -13.90 -5.51
N ARG A 112 -11.21 -14.09 -5.25
CA ARG A 112 -12.25 -13.26 -5.89
C ARG A 112 -12.14 -11.80 -5.51
N VAL A 113 -11.99 -11.51 -4.21
CA VAL A 113 -11.81 -10.13 -3.73
C VAL A 113 -10.54 -9.51 -4.33
N PHE A 114 -9.44 -10.28 -4.38
CA PHE A 114 -8.21 -9.82 -4.99
C PHE A 114 -8.39 -9.54 -6.50
N HIS A 115 -9.17 -10.33 -7.20
CA HIS A 115 -9.49 -10.10 -8.60
C HIS A 115 -10.26 -8.79 -8.81
N GLU A 116 -11.27 -8.49 -8.00
CA GLU A 116 -11.99 -7.20 -8.05
C GLU A 116 -11.07 -6.01 -7.72
N ILE A 117 -10.13 -6.20 -6.80
CA ILE A 117 -9.08 -5.21 -6.53
C ILE A 117 -8.17 -5.02 -7.76
N ALA A 118 -7.82 -6.08 -8.47
CA ALA A 118 -7.01 -6.00 -9.68
C ALA A 118 -7.74 -5.28 -10.82
N GLU A 119 -9.05 -5.49 -10.97
CA GLU A 119 -9.88 -4.73 -11.92
C GLU A 119 -9.92 -3.24 -11.57
N LEU A 120 -10.08 -2.90 -10.27
CA LEU A 120 -9.99 -1.51 -9.81
C LEU A 120 -8.61 -0.92 -10.12
N ALA A 121 -7.53 -1.64 -9.86
CA ALA A 121 -6.17 -1.22 -10.15
C ALA A 121 -5.94 -1.00 -11.65
N SER A 122 -6.53 -1.85 -12.50
CA SER A 122 -6.51 -1.71 -13.96
C SER A 122 -7.17 -0.39 -14.41
N ALA A 123 -8.36 -0.11 -13.91
CA ALA A 123 -9.08 1.13 -14.21
C ALA A 123 -8.30 2.37 -13.78
N VAL A 124 -7.71 2.33 -12.57
CA VAL A 124 -6.87 3.41 -12.03
C VAL A 124 -5.61 3.60 -12.87
N ALA A 125 -4.93 2.52 -13.23
CA ALA A 125 -3.73 2.56 -14.06
C ALA A 125 -4.04 3.15 -15.44
N GLY A 126 -5.12 2.72 -16.08
CA GLY A 126 -5.55 3.27 -17.38
C GLY A 126 -5.78 4.78 -17.34
N ALA A 127 -6.50 5.27 -16.32
CA ALA A 127 -6.74 6.69 -16.13
C ALA A 127 -5.44 7.48 -15.87
N THR A 128 -4.51 6.91 -15.09
CA THR A 128 -3.23 7.54 -14.74
C THR A 128 -2.29 7.58 -15.93
N CYS A 129 -2.22 6.52 -16.73
CA CYS A 129 -1.34 6.42 -17.89
C CYS A 129 -1.67 7.47 -18.96
N HIS A 130 -2.95 7.75 -19.20
CA HIS A 130 -3.36 8.84 -20.10
C HIS A 130 -2.84 10.21 -19.64
N SER A 131 -2.92 10.49 -18.35
CA SER A 131 -2.44 11.75 -17.78
C SER A 131 -0.91 11.86 -17.84
N ILE A 132 -0.19 10.76 -17.62
CA ILE A 132 1.28 10.72 -17.74
C ILE A 132 1.69 10.96 -19.18
N ALA A 133 1.08 10.25 -20.13
CA ALA A 133 1.38 10.43 -21.56
C ALA A 133 1.13 11.87 -22.03
N ALA A 134 0.02 12.49 -21.60
CA ALA A 134 -0.29 13.88 -21.91
C ALA A 134 0.74 14.86 -21.30
N ALA A 135 1.17 14.64 -20.07
CA ALA A 135 2.17 15.48 -19.41
C ALA A 135 3.54 15.39 -20.09
N GLU A 136 3.93 14.23 -20.58
CA GLU A 136 5.20 14.03 -21.30
C GLU A 136 5.24 14.69 -22.68
N LEU A 137 4.09 14.76 -23.37
CA LEU A 137 3.99 15.53 -24.63
C LEU A 137 4.22 17.03 -24.42
N LEU A 138 3.95 17.54 -23.22
CA LEU A 138 4.11 18.95 -22.84
C LEU A 138 5.47 19.26 -22.22
N ALA A 139 6.19 18.26 -21.73
CA ALA A 139 7.50 18.43 -21.10
C ALA A 139 8.62 18.24 -22.13
N PRO A 140 9.49 19.24 -22.37
CA PRO A 140 10.66 19.08 -23.20
C PRO A 140 11.72 18.25 -22.45
N TRP A 141 11.55 16.96 -22.35
CA TRP A 141 12.62 16.08 -21.89
C TRP A 141 13.71 16.05 -22.97
N PRO A 142 15.00 16.13 -22.60
CA PRO A 142 16.05 15.93 -23.56
C PRO A 142 15.84 14.54 -24.18
N HIS A 143 15.69 14.50 -25.49
CA HIS A 143 15.53 13.29 -26.29
C HIS A 143 16.88 12.54 -26.33
N SER A 144 17.32 12.01 -25.20
CA SER A 144 18.37 11.04 -25.13
C SER A 144 17.73 9.70 -25.51
N THR A 145 18.19 9.12 -26.59
CA THR A 145 17.86 7.75 -27.02
C THR A 145 18.28 6.70 -26.00
N ASP A 146 18.97 7.11 -24.94
CA ASP A 146 19.48 6.31 -23.84
C ASP A 146 18.65 6.42 -22.56
N VAL A 147 17.43 6.97 -22.61
CA VAL A 147 16.52 6.92 -21.45
C VAL A 147 16.05 5.48 -21.28
N ASP A 148 16.84 4.78 -20.48
CA ASP A 148 16.49 3.48 -19.94
C ASP A 148 15.10 3.53 -19.29
N SER A 149 14.41 2.39 -19.28
CA SER A 149 13.10 2.22 -18.69
C SER A 149 12.91 2.95 -17.36
N CYS A 150 11.88 3.79 -17.29
CA CYS A 150 11.44 4.43 -16.05
C CYS A 150 10.45 3.54 -15.33
N PHE A 151 10.42 3.62 -14.01
CA PHE A 151 9.40 2.96 -13.22
C PHE A 151 9.00 3.80 -12.00
N GLN A 152 7.78 3.57 -11.53
CA GLN A 152 7.25 4.21 -10.33
C GLN A 152 6.46 3.17 -9.52
N VAL A 153 6.69 3.14 -8.22
CA VAL A 153 5.84 2.39 -7.28
C VAL A 153 4.82 3.38 -6.69
N LEU A 154 3.54 3.09 -6.87
CA LEU A 154 2.43 3.83 -6.28
C LEU A 154 1.86 3.08 -5.08
N GLY A 155 1.39 3.81 -4.07
CA GLY A 155 0.54 3.28 -3.02
C GLY A 155 -0.92 3.53 -3.38
N MET A 156 -1.73 2.47 -3.43
CA MET A 156 -3.16 2.54 -3.67
C MET A 156 -3.89 2.18 -2.38
N ASP A 157 -4.68 3.10 -1.83
CA ASP A 157 -5.48 2.88 -0.63
C ASP A 157 -6.89 2.50 -1.02
N VAL A 158 -7.32 1.34 -0.55
CA VAL A 158 -8.62 0.71 -0.89
C VAL A 158 -9.39 0.36 0.38
N LEU A 159 -10.66 0.69 0.40
CA LEU A 159 -11.62 0.25 1.42
C LEU A 159 -12.48 -0.87 0.85
N LEU A 160 -12.75 -1.89 1.64
CA LEU A 160 -13.77 -2.90 1.34
C LEU A 160 -15.07 -2.51 2.05
N ASP A 161 -16.21 -2.60 1.37
CA ASP A 161 -17.52 -2.49 2.04
C ASP A 161 -17.96 -3.84 2.64
N SER A 162 -19.11 -3.88 3.29
CA SER A 162 -19.66 -5.07 3.94
C SER A 162 -19.91 -6.27 2.98
N ARG A 163 -19.93 -6.01 1.66
CA ARG A 163 -20.03 -7.02 0.60
C ARG A 163 -18.66 -7.37 0.01
N LEU A 164 -17.58 -6.84 0.60
CA LEU A 164 -16.20 -6.96 0.15
C LEU A 164 -15.91 -6.30 -1.21
N LYS A 165 -16.81 -5.41 -1.68
CA LYS A 165 -16.55 -4.62 -2.88
C LYS A 165 -15.44 -3.59 -2.60
N PRO A 166 -14.41 -3.49 -3.46
CA PRO A 166 -13.33 -2.53 -3.27
C PRO A 166 -13.74 -1.11 -3.73
N TRP A 167 -13.33 -0.12 -2.95
CA TRP A 167 -13.49 1.31 -3.19
C TRP A 167 -12.15 2.01 -3.11
N LEU A 168 -11.77 2.72 -4.17
CA LEU A 168 -10.56 3.53 -4.15
C LEU A 168 -10.73 4.71 -3.20
N LEU A 169 -9.79 4.87 -2.27
CA LEU A 169 -9.73 6.04 -1.39
C LEU A 169 -8.78 7.09 -1.95
N GLU A 170 -7.52 6.72 -2.20
CA GLU A 170 -6.49 7.62 -2.71
C GLU A 170 -5.35 6.88 -3.41
N LEU A 171 -4.55 7.65 -4.15
CA LEU A 171 -3.27 7.23 -4.72
C LEU A 171 -2.14 8.07 -4.13
N ASN A 172 -1.08 7.39 -3.73
CA ASN A 172 0.13 8.00 -3.18
C ASN A 172 1.30 7.78 -4.13
N ALA A 173 1.86 8.86 -4.68
CA ALA A 173 3.00 8.78 -5.59
C ALA A 173 4.29 8.31 -4.90
N HIS A 174 4.42 8.55 -3.59
CA HIS A 174 5.60 8.21 -2.81
C HIS A 174 5.20 7.44 -1.54
N PRO A 175 4.77 6.17 -1.66
CA PRO A 175 4.43 5.38 -0.50
C PRO A 175 5.68 5.15 0.37
N SER A 176 5.51 5.18 1.68
CA SER A 176 6.60 4.88 2.60
C SER A 176 7.10 3.45 2.42
N LEU A 177 8.41 3.31 2.23
CA LEU A 177 9.11 2.03 2.18
C LEU A 177 9.87 1.71 3.48
N ALA A 178 9.66 2.49 4.56
CA ALA A 178 10.22 2.22 5.87
C ALA A 178 9.73 0.86 6.40
N VAL A 179 10.64 0.10 6.99
CA VAL A 179 10.38 -1.28 7.48
C VAL A 179 10.36 -1.34 9.02
N ASP A 180 10.25 -0.20 9.64
CA ASP A 180 10.25 -0.01 11.09
C ASP A 180 9.00 0.72 11.56
N ALA A 181 8.64 0.49 12.80
CA ALA A 181 7.62 1.23 13.54
C ALA A 181 8.30 2.30 14.42
N VAL A 182 7.77 3.50 14.37
CA VAL A 182 8.25 4.62 15.22
C VAL A 182 7.43 4.62 16.50
N VAL A 183 8.11 4.41 17.63
CA VAL A 183 7.47 4.34 18.95
C VAL A 183 7.94 5.51 19.81
N PRO A 184 7.02 6.35 20.33
CA PRO A 184 7.37 7.42 21.25
C PRO A 184 8.04 6.86 22.51
N LEU A 185 9.07 7.54 23.00
CA LEU A 185 9.62 7.24 24.31
C LEU A 185 8.61 7.74 25.35
N ALA A 186 8.03 6.83 26.12
CA ALA A 186 7.15 7.20 27.21
C ALA A 186 7.95 7.85 28.34
N GLU A 187 7.37 8.88 29.00
CA GLU A 187 7.99 9.50 30.16
C GLU A 187 8.14 8.47 31.29
N GLY A 188 9.34 8.35 31.83
CA GLY A 188 9.64 7.44 32.94
C GLY A 188 9.98 5.99 32.54
N VAL A 189 10.04 5.67 31.26
CA VAL A 189 10.54 4.39 30.78
C VAL A 189 12.05 4.50 30.53
N GLU A 190 12.83 3.85 31.39
CA GLU A 190 14.27 3.69 31.18
C GLU A 190 14.51 2.40 30.35
N GLY A 191 15.15 2.59 29.20
CA GLY A 191 15.59 1.47 28.36
C GLY A 191 15.01 1.47 26.95
N ILE A 192 15.75 0.88 26.04
CA ILE A 192 15.33 0.60 24.67
C ILE A 192 14.80 -0.82 24.64
N PRO A 193 13.59 -1.09 24.12
CA PRO A 193 13.09 -2.45 24.03
C PRO A 193 13.99 -3.32 23.13
N PRO A 194 13.95 -4.64 23.29
CA PRO A 194 14.71 -5.56 22.46
C PRO A 194 14.50 -5.27 20.96
N GLY A 195 15.58 -5.14 20.20
CA GLY A 195 15.55 -4.82 18.77
C GLY A 195 15.36 -3.34 18.44
N GLY A 196 15.10 -2.47 19.42
CA GLY A 196 14.95 -1.02 19.19
C GLY A 196 16.28 -0.33 18.92
N THR A 197 16.23 0.77 18.18
CA THR A 197 17.38 1.65 17.96
C THR A 197 17.58 2.61 19.15
N ARG A 198 18.72 3.30 19.17
CA ARG A 198 18.91 4.40 20.12
C ARG A 198 17.83 5.47 19.90
N PRO A 199 17.32 6.13 20.96
CA PRO A 199 16.38 7.22 20.83
C PRO A 199 16.90 8.32 19.89
N CYS A 200 16.05 8.78 18.98
CA CYS A 200 16.40 9.83 18.03
C CYS A 200 15.30 10.89 17.94
N ARG A 201 15.56 11.96 17.21
CA ARG A 201 14.61 13.02 16.83
C ARG A 201 14.66 13.19 15.31
N CYS A 202 14.35 12.14 14.57
CA CYS A 202 14.27 12.24 13.12
C CYS A 202 12.98 12.96 12.70
N LYS A 203 12.85 13.23 11.41
CA LYS A 203 11.67 13.91 10.83
C LYS A 203 10.34 13.22 11.08
N GLU A 204 10.34 11.93 11.42
CA GLU A 204 9.14 11.15 11.70
C GLU A 204 8.40 11.63 12.96
N MET A 205 9.15 12.18 13.94
CA MET A 205 8.60 12.71 15.18
C MET A 205 9.55 13.78 15.77
N LEU A 206 9.63 14.95 15.13
CA LEU A 206 10.59 16.01 15.44
C LEU A 206 10.53 16.53 16.87
N THR A 207 9.38 16.49 17.52
CA THR A 207 9.15 17.11 18.83
C THR A 207 9.35 16.17 20.00
N LYS A 208 9.42 14.85 19.77
CA LYS A 208 9.54 13.85 20.84
C LYS A 208 10.67 12.88 20.56
N LEU A 209 11.39 12.50 21.63
CA LEU A 209 12.29 11.36 21.57
C LEU A 209 11.49 10.10 21.26
N HIS A 210 11.97 9.29 20.34
CA HIS A 210 11.39 8.04 19.93
C HIS A 210 12.48 7.04 19.54
N TYR A 211 12.10 5.80 19.40
CA TYR A 211 12.94 4.73 18.89
C TYR A 211 12.25 4.02 17.75
N HIS A 212 13.01 3.30 16.95
CA HIS A 212 12.53 2.53 15.84
C HIS A 212 12.58 1.04 16.19
N LEU A 213 11.47 0.35 15.99
CA LEU A 213 11.37 -1.10 16.12
C LEU A 213 11.21 -1.72 14.73
N PRO A 214 11.88 -2.84 14.43
CA PRO A 214 11.58 -3.60 13.23
C PRO A 214 10.09 -3.94 13.18
N SER A 215 9.47 -3.74 12.01
CA SER A 215 8.09 -4.17 11.75
C SER A 215 8.10 -5.41 10.86
N PRO A 216 7.81 -6.61 11.38
CA PRO A 216 7.87 -7.84 10.60
C PRO A 216 6.96 -7.80 9.37
N VAL A 217 5.75 -7.28 9.50
CA VAL A 217 4.79 -7.17 8.40
C VAL A 217 5.26 -6.18 7.32
N ASP A 218 5.81 -5.01 7.72
CA ASP A 218 6.38 -4.06 6.76
C ASP A 218 7.58 -4.66 6.03
N MET A 219 8.45 -5.39 6.75
CA MET A 219 9.59 -6.09 6.15
C MET A 219 9.13 -7.13 5.12
N LEU A 220 8.15 -7.97 5.48
CA LEU A 220 7.59 -8.99 4.59
C LEU A 220 7.04 -8.37 3.31
N VAL A 221 6.12 -7.41 3.44
CA VAL A 221 5.42 -6.80 2.32
C VAL A 221 6.37 -5.98 1.45
N LYS A 222 7.12 -5.05 2.04
CA LYS A 222 7.96 -4.12 1.27
C LYS A 222 9.15 -4.79 0.61
N ARG A 223 9.71 -5.85 1.23
CA ARG A 223 10.71 -6.68 0.57
C ARG A 223 10.14 -7.34 -0.69
N ARG A 224 8.92 -7.88 -0.61
CA ARG A 224 8.23 -8.50 -1.74
C ARG A 224 7.95 -7.49 -2.85
N VAL A 225 7.46 -6.30 -2.49
CA VAL A 225 7.25 -5.18 -3.42
C VAL A 225 8.54 -4.80 -4.14
N LEU A 226 9.61 -4.52 -3.40
CA LEU A 226 10.86 -4.05 -4.01
C LEU A 226 11.54 -5.13 -4.84
N SER A 227 11.65 -6.36 -4.34
CA SER A 227 12.28 -7.45 -5.10
C SER A 227 11.52 -7.79 -6.38
N GLY A 228 10.18 -7.82 -6.31
CA GLY A 228 9.34 -8.08 -7.48
C GLY A 228 9.40 -6.94 -8.50
N ALA A 229 9.35 -5.69 -8.05
CA ALA A 229 9.47 -4.52 -8.93
C ALA A 229 10.82 -4.50 -9.67
N LEU A 230 11.93 -4.72 -8.95
CA LEU A 230 13.26 -4.76 -9.55
C LEU A 230 13.41 -5.91 -10.55
N GLU A 231 12.83 -7.06 -10.26
CA GLU A 231 12.85 -8.20 -11.20
C GLU A 231 12.08 -7.87 -12.49
N ILE A 232 10.88 -7.29 -12.39
CA ILE A 232 10.08 -6.88 -13.57
C ILE A 232 10.88 -5.89 -14.41
N VAL A 233 11.37 -4.81 -13.81
CA VAL A 233 12.14 -3.77 -14.50
C VAL A 233 13.39 -4.33 -15.18
N ARG A 234 14.12 -5.23 -14.48
CA ARG A 234 15.30 -5.89 -15.04
C ARG A 234 14.98 -6.77 -16.24
N ARG A 235 13.85 -7.48 -16.22
CA ARG A 235 13.41 -8.33 -17.33
C ARG A 235 12.99 -7.50 -18.54
N GLU A 236 12.19 -6.45 -18.30
CA GLU A 236 11.75 -5.53 -19.36
C GLU A 236 12.94 -4.85 -20.08
N ARG A 237 13.95 -4.42 -19.31
CA ARG A 237 15.20 -3.87 -19.88
C ARG A 237 15.95 -4.85 -20.80
N ARG A 238 15.78 -6.14 -20.59
CA ARG A 238 16.37 -7.20 -21.43
C ARG A 238 15.46 -7.64 -22.58
N GLY A 239 14.32 -6.98 -22.80
CA GLY A 239 13.33 -7.40 -23.79
C GLY A 239 12.67 -8.72 -23.47
N LEU A 240 12.69 -9.17 -22.21
CA LEU A 240 12.03 -10.40 -21.74
C LEU A 240 10.63 -10.07 -21.24
N GLU A 241 9.70 -11.03 -21.37
CA GLU A 241 8.39 -10.88 -20.74
C GLU A 241 8.53 -10.68 -19.22
N ALA A 242 7.85 -9.67 -18.67
CA ALA A 242 7.98 -9.27 -17.27
C ALA A 242 7.62 -10.41 -16.29
N LEU A 243 6.65 -11.24 -16.64
CA LEU A 243 6.11 -12.30 -15.78
C LEU A 243 6.43 -13.73 -16.24
N GLY A 244 7.27 -13.89 -17.27
CA GLY A 244 7.68 -15.19 -17.80
C GLY A 244 8.72 -15.88 -16.91
N GLY A 245 8.34 -16.43 -15.77
CA GLY A 245 9.23 -17.21 -14.90
C GLY A 245 8.61 -17.49 -13.52
N GLU A 246 9.05 -18.55 -12.87
CA GLU A 246 8.45 -19.06 -11.63
C GLU A 246 8.55 -18.10 -10.42
N HIS A 247 9.39 -17.10 -10.43
CA HIS A 247 9.68 -16.23 -9.27
C HIS A 247 9.05 -14.83 -9.37
N GLY A 248 9.09 -14.17 -10.53
CA GLY A 248 8.54 -12.82 -10.70
C GLY A 248 7.00 -12.78 -10.75
N GLY A 249 6.38 -13.79 -11.35
CA GLY A 249 4.92 -13.92 -11.48
C GLY A 249 4.15 -14.18 -10.18
N ARG A 250 4.85 -14.50 -9.09
CA ARG A 250 4.21 -14.73 -7.78
C ARG A 250 4.06 -13.45 -6.95
N ALA A 251 4.88 -12.43 -7.16
CA ALA A 251 4.83 -11.18 -6.40
C ALA A 251 3.87 -10.16 -6.99
N PHE A 252 3.73 -10.12 -8.30
CA PHE A 252 2.91 -9.16 -9.01
C PHE A 252 2.02 -9.83 -10.06
N VAL A 253 0.87 -9.22 -10.34
CA VAL A 253 -0.01 -9.57 -11.47
C VAL A 253 -0.09 -8.38 -12.42
N PRO A 254 -0.10 -8.61 -13.76
CA PRO A 254 -0.33 -7.52 -14.72
C PRO A 254 -1.77 -7.04 -14.57
N VAL A 255 -1.96 -5.71 -14.56
CA VAL A 255 -3.28 -5.09 -14.52
C VAL A 255 -3.50 -4.17 -15.72
N LEU A 256 -2.42 -3.70 -16.37
CA LEU A 256 -2.46 -3.00 -17.62
C LEU A 256 -1.25 -3.41 -18.45
N THR A 257 -1.52 -4.04 -19.60
CA THR A 257 -0.53 -4.37 -20.63
C THR A 257 -1.00 -3.76 -21.93
N PRO A 258 -0.08 -3.31 -22.80
CA PRO A 258 -0.43 -2.80 -24.12
C PRO A 258 -1.21 -3.80 -24.96
#